data_04e180a7cee65247ffe7a502f57601c4
#
_entry.id   04e180a7cee65247ffe7a502f57601c4
#
_cell.length_a   1.000
_cell.length_b   1.000
_cell.length_c   1.000
_cell.angle_alpha   90.00
_cell.angle_beta   90.00
_cell.angle_gamma   90.00
#
_symmetry.space_group_name_H-M   'P 1'
#
loop_
_entity.id
_entity.type
_entity.pdbx_description
1 polymer ?
#
loop_
_entity_poly.entity_id
_entity_poly.type
_entity_poly.pdbx_seq_one_letter_code
_entity_poly.pdbx_strand_id
1 'polypeptide(L)'
;MGSSATIFLSIASMLYMIMVAIVYFTKEKVNTSENKIFSKLVLISLASLFSEIYITFIPIDMKIPLFVISLKVYLILCVFWLSYFMEYVFIITRNNENKLLINYKKAYKKTYIKFWIITAFVVIAIILLPISFYNENGMKYSYGPSVNVVFGLSALYMIIMFIYIIKNLKNLKNKGYMPIIFFVVLLSIVAIVQKLYPNLLLANTCFALITTLMYYTIENPDIKIAKELAFSKMIAEESRDRTLNTLNEISDELKNSFSKLQTFGYKKLIIKI
;
A
#
# COMPACT_ATOMS: atom_id res chain seq x y z
N MET A 1 -31.16 -13.91 13.47
CA MET A 1 -30.92 -12.70 12.64
C MET A 1 -29.44 -12.37 12.41
N GLY A 2 -28.52 -12.61 13.34
CA GLY A 2 -27.09 -12.26 13.16
C GLY A 2 -26.37 -13.00 12.03
N SER A 3 -26.61 -14.28 11.82
CA SER A 3 -25.91 -15.08 10.79
C SER A 3 -26.22 -14.63 9.36
N SER A 4 -27.47 -14.30 9.06
CA SER A 4 -27.85 -13.84 7.73
C SER A 4 -27.21 -12.49 7.39
N ALA A 5 -27.14 -11.57 8.34
CA ALA A 5 -26.58 -10.23 8.14
C ALA A 5 -25.06 -10.27 7.82
N THR A 6 -24.31 -11.12 8.52
CA THR A 6 -22.86 -11.27 8.26
C THR A 6 -22.58 -11.88 6.88
N ILE A 7 -23.37 -12.88 6.44
CA ILE A 7 -23.26 -13.48 5.11
C ILE A 7 -23.53 -12.41 4.02
N PHE A 8 -24.61 -11.64 4.14
CA PHE A 8 -24.92 -10.59 3.17
C PHE A 8 -23.81 -9.54 3.11
N LEU A 9 -23.20 -9.19 4.24
CA LEU A 9 -22.10 -8.25 4.31
C LEU A 9 -20.87 -8.77 3.58
N SER A 10 -20.49 -10.05 3.77
CA SER A 10 -19.36 -10.67 3.08
C SER A 10 -19.60 -10.79 1.56
N ILE A 11 -20.84 -11.15 1.14
CA ILE A 11 -21.20 -11.19 -0.28
C ILE A 11 -21.16 -9.80 -0.90
N ALA A 12 -21.73 -8.80 -0.26
CA ALA A 12 -21.68 -7.41 -0.73
C ALA A 12 -20.23 -6.93 -0.84
N SER A 13 -19.40 -7.24 0.17
CA SER A 13 -17.98 -6.91 0.17
C SER A 13 -17.22 -7.58 -0.99
N MET A 14 -17.55 -8.82 -1.30
CA MET A 14 -16.96 -9.54 -2.42
C MET A 14 -17.35 -8.92 -3.77
N LEU A 15 -18.62 -8.53 -3.96
CA LEU A 15 -19.09 -7.92 -5.21
C LEU A 15 -18.37 -6.60 -5.49
N TYR A 16 -18.34 -5.67 -4.51
CA TYR A 16 -17.63 -4.40 -4.76
C TYR A 16 -16.12 -4.60 -4.91
N MET A 17 -15.53 -5.57 -4.23
CA MET A 17 -14.11 -5.87 -4.37
C MET A 17 -13.78 -6.47 -5.75
N ILE A 18 -14.66 -7.29 -6.34
CA ILE A 18 -14.56 -7.75 -7.73
C ILE A 18 -14.61 -6.55 -8.69
N MET A 19 -15.54 -5.62 -8.49
CA MET A 19 -15.62 -4.41 -9.32
C MET A 19 -14.32 -3.59 -9.26
N VAL A 20 -13.79 -3.37 -8.06
CA VAL A 20 -12.50 -2.67 -7.89
C VAL A 20 -11.37 -3.43 -8.57
N ALA A 21 -11.32 -4.75 -8.44
CA ALA A 21 -10.29 -5.57 -9.10
C ALA A 21 -10.37 -5.47 -10.62
N ILE A 22 -11.55 -5.59 -11.22
CA ILE A 22 -11.73 -5.44 -12.66
C ILE A 22 -11.23 -4.08 -13.11
N VAL A 23 -11.70 -2.99 -12.51
CA VAL A 23 -11.30 -1.62 -12.88
C VAL A 23 -9.80 -1.43 -12.68
N TYR A 24 -9.24 -1.92 -11.56
CA TYR A 24 -7.82 -1.80 -11.28
C TYR A 24 -6.95 -2.58 -12.27
N PHE A 25 -7.33 -3.81 -12.65
CA PHE A 25 -6.51 -4.64 -13.54
C PHE A 25 -6.68 -4.33 -15.03
N THR A 26 -7.74 -3.66 -15.44
CA THR A 26 -7.96 -3.23 -16.84
C THR A 26 -7.26 -1.90 -17.19
N LYS A 27 -6.97 -1.05 -16.21
CA LYS A 27 -6.31 0.24 -16.43
C LYS A 27 -4.79 0.10 -16.57
N GLU A 28 -4.19 0.95 -17.39
CA GLU A 28 -2.74 1.13 -17.45
C GLU A 28 -2.19 1.60 -16.09
N LYS A 29 -1.02 1.10 -15.71
CA LYS A 29 -0.42 1.35 -14.40
C LYS A 29 1.04 1.74 -14.52
N VAL A 30 1.43 2.69 -13.70
CA VAL A 30 2.84 2.99 -13.49
C VAL A 30 3.51 1.81 -12.77
N ASN A 31 4.65 1.33 -13.27
CA ASN A 31 5.35 0.18 -12.69
C ASN A 31 6.14 0.57 -11.41
N THR A 32 5.43 0.88 -10.34
CA THR A 32 5.99 1.21 -9.03
C THR A 32 5.95 0.02 -8.07
N SER A 33 6.82 0.05 -7.04
CA SER A 33 6.79 -0.97 -5.98
C SER A 33 5.46 -0.95 -5.21
N GLU A 34 4.86 0.23 -5.03
CA GLU A 34 3.56 0.44 -4.38
C GLU A 34 2.46 -0.29 -5.15
N ASN A 35 2.37 -0.08 -6.48
CA ASN A 35 1.37 -0.75 -7.32
C ASN A 35 1.51 -2.28 -7.31
N LYS A 36 2.74 -2.81 -7.24
CA LYS A 36 2.96 -4.25 -7.14
C LYS A 36 2.40 -4.84 -5.84
N ILE A 37 2.59 -4.14 -4.72
CA ILE A 37 2.08 -4.60 -3.43
C ILE A 37 0.56 -4.42 -3.37
N PHE A 38 0.04 -3.30 -3.87
CA PHE A 38 -1.39 -3.08 -3.93
C PHE A 38 -2.11 -4.13 -4.78
N SER A 39 -1.54 -4.55 -5.91
CA SER A 39 -2.08 -5.67 -6.71
C SER A 39 -2.22 -6.96 -5.90
N LYS A 40 -1.24 -7.25 -5.02
CA LYS A 40 -1.30 -8.41 -4.13
C LYS A 40 -2.36 -8.25 -3.04
N LEU A 41 -2.52 -7.04 -2.48
CA LEU A 41 -3.57 -6.74 -1.51
C LEU A 41 -4.97 -6.97 -2.12
N VAL A 42 -5.20 -6.53 -3.35
CA VAL A 42 -6.46 -6.77 -4.06
C VAL A 42 -6.74 -8.26 -4.22
N LEU A 43 -5.76 -9.03 -4.70
CA LEU A 43 -5.93 -10.48 -4.90
C LEU A 43 -6.15 -11.23 -3.59
N ILE A 44 -5.42 -10.89 -2.53
CA ILE A 44 -5.57 -11.55 -1.22
C ILE A 44 -6.89 -11.16 -0.58
N SER A 45 -7.36 -9.92 -0.72
CA SER A 45 -8.69 -9.51 -0.25
C SER A 45 -9.78 -10.35 -0.90
N LEU A 46 -9.73 -10.55 -2.21
CA LEU A 46 -10.67 -11.44 -2.91
C LEU A 46 -10.59 -12.88 -2.43
N ALA A 47 -9.37 -13.43 -2.31
CA ALA A 47 -9.18 -14.80 -1.85
C ALA A 47 -9.67 -15.00 -0.42
N SER A 48 -9.47 -14.02 0.47
CA SER A 48 -9.93 -14.11 1.86
C SER A 48 -11.45 -14.01 1.99
N LEU A 49 -12.10 -13.13 1.21
CA LEU A 49 -13.57 -13.06 1.14
C LEU A 49 -14.18 -14.34 0.58
N PHE A 50 -13.59 -14.90 -0.50
CA PHE A 50 -14.03 -16.18 -1.05
C PHE A 50 -13.90 -17.31 -0.02
N SER A 51 -12.78 -17.35 0.70
CA SER A 51 -12.55 -18.34 1.75
C SER A 51 -13.55 -18.21 2.91
N GLU A 52 -13.92 -16.98 3.32
CA GLU A 52 -14.92 -16.72 4.35
C GLU A 52 -16.32 -17.20 3.91
N ILE A 53 -16.74 -16.85 2.69
CA ILE A 53 -18.01 -17.29 2.13
C ILE A 53 -18.03 -18.83 2.03
N TYR A 54 -16.95 -19.45 1.52
CA TYR A 54 -16.83 -20.88 1.41
C TYR A 54 -17.00 -21.60 2.77
N ILE A 55 -16.31 -21.12 3.83
CA ILE A 55 -16.43 -21.64 5.21
C ILE A 55 -17.88 -21.59 5.71
N THR A 56 -18.59 -20.51 5.38
CA THR A 56 -19.97 -20.33 5.83
C THR A 56 -20.90 -21.39 5.25
N PHE A 57 -20.67 -21.82 4.01
CA PHE A 57 -21.52 -22.81 3.33
C PHE A 57 -21.10 -24.26 3.57
N ILE A 58 -19.91 -24.56 4.09
CA ILE A 58 -19.51 -25.95 4.36
C ILE A 58 -20.36 -26.54 5.50
N PRO A 59 -20.98 -27.71 5.31
CA PRO A 59 -21.61 -28.45 6.38
C PRO A 59 -20.54 -29.05 7.31
N ILE A 60 -20.61 -28.73 8.60
CA ILE A 60 -19.61 -29.13 9.60
C ILE A 60 -19.71 -30.63 9.89
N ASP A 61 -20.92 -31.15 9.98
CA ASP A 61 -21.21 -32.47 10.50
C ASP A 61 -20.63 -33.64 9.65
N MET A 62 -20.38 -33.37 8.37
CA MET A 62 -19.87 -34.40 7.45
C MET A 62 -18.38 -34.29 7.09
N LYS A 63 -17.72 -33.14 7.33
CA LYS A 63 -16.37 -32.86 6.81
C LYS A 63 -15.52 -32.04 7.77
N ILE A 64 -15.47 -32.41 9.05
CA ILE A 64 -14.68 -31.70 10.08
C ILE A 64 -13.23 -31.39 9.66
N PRO A 65 -12.43 -32.33 9.09
CA PRO A 65 -11.07 -32.03 8.68
C PRO A 65 -10.99 -30.95 7.60
N LEU A 66 -11.88 -30.98 6.61
CA LEU A 66 -11.94 -29.98 5.53
C LEU A 66 -12.30 -28.60 6.08
N PHE A 67 -13.23 -28.54 7.02
CA PHE A 67 -13.62 -27.29 7.68
C PHE A 67 -12.45 -26.67 8.45
N VAL A 68 -11.72 -27.47 9.24
CA VAL A 68 -10.53 -27.03 9.97
C VAL A 68 -9.43 -26.53 9.03
N ILE A 69 -9.18 -27.23 7.92
CA ILE A 69 -8.21 -26.80 6.92
C ILE A 69 -8.64 -25.47 6.31
N SER A 70 -9.91 -25.30 5.96
CA SER A 70 -10.45 -24.06 5.39
C SER A 70 -10.32 -22.88 6.36
N LEU A 71 -10.57 -23.10 7.67
CA LEU A 71 -10.32 -22.09 8.71
C LEU A 71 -8.86 -21.69 8.80
N LYS A 72 -7.92 -22.65 8.74
CA LYS A 72 -6.49 -22.34 8.76
C LYS A 72 -6.06 -21.56 7.51
N VAL A 73 -6.55 -21.94 6.34
CA VAL A 73 -6.30 -21.20 5.09
C VAL A 73 -6.81 -19.76 5.19
N TYR A 74 -8.01 -19.58 5.71
CA TYR A 74 -8.58 -18.27 5.98
C TYR A 74 -7.68 -17.40 6.88
N LEU A 75 -7.21 -17.94 8.02
CA LEU A 75 -6.30 -17.24 8.93
C LEU A 75 -4.97 -16.88 8.26
N ILE A 76 -4.43 -17.77 7.43
CA ILE A 76 -3.20 -17.52 6.67
C ILE A 76 -3.39 -16.36 5.67
N LEU A 77 -4.54 -16.32 4.99
CA LEU A 77 -4.86 -15.21 4.08
C LEU A 77 -4.98 -13.86 4.82
N CYS A 78 -5.58 -13.86 6.02
CA CYS A 78 -5.61 -12.68 6.89
C CYS A 78 -4.19 -12.21 7.28
N VAL A 79 -3.31 -13.15 7.64
CA VAL A 79 -1.91 -12.85 7.96
C VAL A 79 -1.16 -12.27 6.75
N PHE A 80 -1.35 -12.82 5.56
CA PHE A 80 -0.74 -12.28 4.34
C PHE A 80 -1.26 -10.88 4.02
N TRP A 81 -2.56 -10.64 4.15
CA TRP A 81 -3.11 -9.30 3.94
C TRP A 81 -2.49 -8.27 4.88
N LEU A 82 -2.43 -8.57 6.18
CA LEU A 82 -1.80 -7.71 7.18
C LEU A 82 -0.32 -7.46 6.88
N SER A 83 0.41 -8.49 6.44
CA SER A 83 1.83 -8.40 6.12
C SER A 83 2.08 -7.53 4.88
N TYR A 84 1.29 -7.67 3.82
CA TYR A 84 1.38 -6.81 2.65
C TYR A 84 0.92 -5.38 2.93
N PHE A 85 -0.10 -5.19 3.78
CA PHE A 85 -0.51 -3.85 4.21
C PHE A 85 0.59 -3.16 5.03
N MET A 86 1.22 -3.88 5.93
CA MET A 86 2.39 -3.40 6.68
C MET A 86 3.55 -3.02 5.74
N GLU A 87 3.85 -3.85 4.75
CA GLU A 87 4.86 -3.58 3.73
C GLU A 87 4.52 -2.32 2.93
N TYR A 88 3.26 -2.17 2.54
CA TYR A 88 2.75 -1.01 1.83
C TYR A 88 2.94 0.29 2.64
N VAL A 89 2.51 0.29 3.91
CA VAL A 89 2.70 1.42 4.82
C VAL A 89 4.19 1.76 4.97
N PHE A 90 5.04 0.76 5.11
CA PHE A 90 6.49 0.94 5.24
C PHE A 90 7.11 1.61 4.01
N ILE A 91 6.74 1.19 2.81
CA ILE A 91 7.25 1.79 1.56
C ILE A 91 6.84 3.25 1.45
N ILE A 92 5.55 3.54 1.67
CA ILE A 92 5.03 4.91 1.52
C ILE A 92 5.60 5.86 2.58
N THR A 93 5.72 5.43 3.82
CA THR A 93 6.25 6.26 4.90
C THR A 93 7.73 6.59 4.71
N ARG A 94 8.51 5.69 4.12
CA ARG A 94 9.96 5.81 4.02
C ARG A 94 10.47 6.37 2.70
N ASN A 95 9.64 6.48 1.67
CA ASN A 95 10.06 6.90 0.33
C ASN A 95 10.49 8.38 0.30
N ASN A 96 11.72 8.64 0.72
CA ASN A 96 12.41 9.93 0.57
C ASN A 96 13.19 9.93 -0.74
N GLU A 97 12.82 10.80 -1.67
CA GLU A 97 13.36 10.93 -3.03
C GLU A 97 14.88 11.22 -3.11
N ASN A 98 15.51 11.63 -2.01
CA ASN A 98 16.86 12.22 -2.02
C ASN A 98 17.97 11.43 -1.31
N LYS A 99 17.84 10.11 -1.06
CA LYS A 99 18.96 9.36 -0.45
C LYS A 99 19.52 8.33 -1.40
N LEU A 100 20.80 8.50 -1.75
CA LEU A 100 21.70 7.61 -2.52
C LEU A 100 21.18 6.18 -2.65
N LEU A 101 20.71 5.84 -3.84
CA LEU A 101 19.96 4.65 -4.25
C LEU A 101 20.54 3.30 -3.75
N ILE A 102 21.83 3.19 -3.53
CA ILE A 102 22.52 1.91 -3.24
C ILE A 102 22.36 1.49 -1.76
N ASN A 103 22.60 2.41 -0.83
CA ASN A 103 22.46 2.12 0.62
C ASN A 103 21.00 1.96 1.04
N TYR A 104 20.08 2.61 0.33
CA TYR A 104 18.65 2.53 0.52
C TYR A 104 18.10 1.13 0.19
N LYS A 105 18.45 0.56 -0.97
CA LYS A 105 18.04 -0.79 -1.37
C LYS A 105 18.49 -1.86 -0.38
N LYS A 106 19.70 -1.74 0.18
CA LYS A 106 20.26 -2.70 1.15
C LYS A 106 19.53 -2.64 2.50
N ALA A 107 19.27 -1.43 3.02
CA ALA A 107 18.53 -1.24 4.27
C ALA A 107 17.05 -1.67 4.16
N TYR A 108 16.40 -1.38 3.03
CA TYR A 108 15.06 -1.84 2.71
C TYR A 108 14.99 -3.36 2.70
N LYS A 109 15.88 -4.03 1.97
CA LYS A 109 15.93 -5.49 1.87
C LYS A 109 16.06 -6.15 3.24
N LYS A 110 16.88 -5.60 4.14
CA LYS A 110 17.06 -6.14 5.50
C LYS A 110 15.80 -6.04 6.36
N THR A 111 15.09 -4.91 6.31
CA THR A 111 13.84 -4.71 7.08
C THR A 111 12.70 -5.55 6.50
N TYR A 112 12.58 -5.60 5.19
CA TYR A 112 11.64 -6.43 4.46
C TYR A 112 11.78 -7.92 4.83
N ILE A 113 12.99 -8.46 4.81
CA ILE A 113 13.25 -9.85 5.18
C ILE A 113 12.80 -10.14 6.62
N LYS A 114 13.03 -9.22 7.56
CA LYS A 114 12.60 -9.40 8.96
C LYS A 114 11.07 -9.55 9.08
N PHE A 115 10.30 -8.72 8.38
CA PHE A 115 8.84 -8.82 8.41
C PHE A 115 8.36 -10.16 7.84
N TRP A 116 8.95 -10.61 6.74
CA TRP A 116 8.57 -11.88 6.12
C TRP A 116 9.00 -13.10 6.94
N ILE A 117 10.10 -13.02 7.70
CA ILE A 117 10.48 -14.07 8.65
C ILE A 117 9.43 -14.16 9.78
N ILE A 118 8.99 -13.04 10.34
CA ILE A 118 7.92 -13.03 11.36
C ILE A 118 6.63 -13.61 10.78
N THR A 119 6.24 -13.20 9.58
CA THR A 119 5.06 -13.73 8.88
C THR A 119 5.16 -15.25 8.68
N ALA A 120 6.30 -15.75 8.21
CA ALA A 120 6.53 -17.18 8.00
C ALA A 120 6.42 -17.96 9.33
N PHE A 121 7.00 -17.43 10.40
CA PHE A 121 6.90 -18.05 11.73
C PHE A 121 5.44 -18.12 12.21
N VAL A 122 4.65 -17.07 12.01
CA VAL A 122 3.22 -17.05 12.36
C VAL A 122 2.42 -18.03 11.51
N VAL A 123 2.70 -18.15 10.21
CA VAL A 123 2.05 -19.13 9.33
C VAL A 123 2.33 -20.56 9.82
N ILE A 124 3.57 -20.87 10.17
CA ILE A 124 3.93 -22.18 10.75
C ILE A 124 3.19 -22.40 12.08
N ALA A 125 3.11 -21.40 12.94
CA ALA A 125 2.36 -21.49 14.19
C ALA A 125 0.86 -21.77 13.95
N ILE A 126 0.22 -21.13 12.97
CA ILE A 126 -1.19 -21.40 12.60
C ILE A 126 -1.38 -22.84 12.14
N ILE A 127 -0.43 -23.39 11.38
CA ILE A 127 -0.51 -24.77 10.89
C ILE A 127 -0.40 -25.76 12.04
N LEU A 128 0.51 -25.53 12.99
CA LEU A 128 0.79 -26.47 14.09
C LEU A 128 -0.20 -26.37 15.25
N LEU A 129 -0.66 -25.15 15.57
CA LEU A 129 -1.52 -24.94 16.73
C LEU A 129 -2.96 -25.43 16.46
N PRO A 130 -3.65 -25.89 17.53
CA PRO A 130 -5.05 -26.28 17.43
C PRO A 130 -5.93 -25.04 17.19
N ILE A 131 -7.00 -25.29 16.44
CA ILE A 131 -8.10 -24.33 16.21
C ILE A 131 -9.39 -24.96 16.69
N SER A 132 -10.19 -24.21 17.40
CA SER A 132 -11.54 -24.57 17.81
C SER A 132 -12.54 -23.70 17.06
N PHE A 133 -13.76 -24.17 16.92
CA PHE A 133 -14.82 -23.42 16.28
C PHE A 133 -16.13 -23.54 17.05
N TYR A 134 -16.93 -22.50 16.96
CA TYR A 134 -18.28 -22.45 17.52
C TYR A 134 -19.31 -22.61 16.38
N ASN A 135 -20.32 -23.42 16.62
CA ASN A 135 -21.38 -23.66 15.65
C ASN A 135 -22.71 -23.82 16.36
N GLU A 136 -23.37 -22.71 16.69
CA GLU A 136 -24.71 -22.71 17.25
C GLU A 136 -25.55 -21.62 16.59
N ASN A 137 -26.83 -21.89 16.45
CA ASN A 137 -27.82 -20.93 15.89
C ASN A 137 -27.42 -20.34 14.53
N GLY A 138 -26.71 -21.12 13.69
CA GLY A 138 -26.25 -20.68 12.37
C GLY A 138 -25.04 -19.73 12.39
N MET A 139 -24.47 -19.46 13.57
CA MET A 139 -23.24 -18.67 13.70
C MET A 139 -22.02 -19.58 13.72
N LYS A 140 -21.06 -19.32 12.85
CA LYS A 140 -19.79 -20.06 12.78
C LYS A 140 -18.64 -19.08 12.96
N TYR A 141 -17.84 -19.25 14.01
CA TYR A 141 -16.60 -18.49 14.20
C TYR A 141 -15.51 -19.36 14.81
N SER A 142 -14.28 -18.98 14.55
CA SER A 142 -13.12 -19.69 15.07
C SER A 142 -12.56 -19.01 16.32
N TYR A 143 -12.02 -19.79 17.22
CA TYR A 143 -11.30 -19.34 18.41
C TYR A 143 -10.14 -20.30 18.76
N GLY A 144 -9.35 -19.95 19.77
CA GLY A 144 -8.26 -20.78 20.22
C GLY A 144 -6.86 -20.25 19.90
N PRO A 145 -5.81 -21.05 20.15
CA PRO A 145 -4.41 -20.60 20.04
C PRO A 145 -4.05 -20.07 18.66
N SER A 146 -4.45 -20.74 17.58
CA SER A 146 -4.17 -20.27 16.21
C SER A 146 -4.75 -18.88 15.94
N VAL A 147 -5.96 -18.60 16.39
CA VAL A 147 -6.64 -17.30 16.23
C VAL A 147 -5.93 -16.24 17.09
N ASN A 148 -5.54 -16.58 18.32
CA ASN A 148 -4.84 -15.65 19.22
C ASN A 148 -3.49 -15.22 18.65
N VAL A 149 -2.76 -16.09 17.96
CA VAL A 149 -1.51 -15.75 17.27
C VAL A 149 -1.74 -14.70 16.16
N VAL A 150 -2.83 -14.82 15.41
CA VAL A 150 -3.20 -13.81 14.37
C VAL A 150 -3.50 -12.46 15.01
N PHE A 151 -4.26 -12.42 16.11
CA PHE A 151 -4.51 -11.18 16.85
C PHE A 151 -3.23 -10.58 17.45
N GLY A 152 -2.33 -11.43 17.96
CA GLY A 152 -1.02 -10.99 18.46
C GLY A 152 -0.17 -10.34 17.35
N LEU A 153 -0.12 -10.94 16.17
CA LEU A 153 0.58 -10.36 15.02
C LEU A 153 -0.08 -9.05 14.58
N SER A 154 -1.41 -8.99 14.52
CA SER A 154 -2.12 -7.77 14.12
C SER A 154 -1.81 -6.61 15.08
N ALA A 155 -1.84 -6.84 16.39
CA ALA A 155 -1.48 -5.85 17.38
C ALA A 155 -0.02 -5.37 17.23
N LEU A 156 0.92 -6.30 17.03
CA LEU A 156 2.33 -5.98 16.79
C LEU A 156 2.49 -5.10 15.54
N TYR A 157 1.87 -5.47 14.43
CA TYR A 157 1.97 -4.72 13.18
C TYR A 157 1.31 -3.34 13.29
N MET A 158 0.18 -3.22 13.98
CA MET A 158 -0.44 -1.92 14.23
C MET A 158 0.46 -0.99 15.02
N ILE A 159 1.08 -1.47 16.10
CA ILE A 159 2.03 -0.67 16.90
C ILE A 159 3.20 -0.20 16.02
N ILE A 160 3.77 -1.11 15.24
CA ILE A 160 4.88 -0.77 14.33
C ILE A 160 4.42 0.26 13.27
N MET A 161 3.24 0.09 12.68
CA MET A 161 2.69 1.04 11.70
C MET A 161 2.49 2.43 12.30
N PHE A 162 1.92 2.53 13.51
CA PHE A 162 1.78 3.82 14.20
C PHE A 162 3.13 4.50 14.44
N ILE A 163 4.15 3.75 14.87
CA ILE A 163 5.50 4.29 15.07
C ILE A 163 6.08 4.83 13.75
N TYR A 164 5.94 4.09 12.64
CA TYR A 164 6.42 4.54 11.33
C TYR A 164 5.66 5.77 10.83
N ILE A 165 4.34 5.80 10.99
CA ILE A 165 3.50 6.93 10.59
C ILE A 165 3.90 8.19 11.38
N ILE A 166 3.98 8.11 12.72
CA ILE A 166 4.33 9.26 13.58
C ILE A 166 5.70 9.82 13.23
N LYS A 167 6.70 8.94 13.04
CA LYS A 167 8.06 9.35 12.66
C LYS A 167 8.15 10.02 11.28
N ASN A 168 7.19 9.77 10.39
CA ASN A 168 7.22 10.24 9.00
C ASN A 168 6.00 11.08 8.61
N LEU A 169 5.27 11.65 9.57
CA LEU A 169 4.05 12.44 9.34
C LEU A 169 4.24 13.55 8.31
N LYS A 170 5.37 14.28 8.38
CA LYS A 170 5.69 15.37 7.44
C LYS A 170 5.77 14.85 5.99
N ASN A 171 6.40 13.71 5.78
CA ASN A 171 6.53 13.10 4.45
C ASN A 171 5.18 12.64 3.91
N LEU A 172 4.34 12.04 4.77
CA LEU A 172 3.00 11.60 4.40
C LEU A 172 2.10 12.76 3.99
N LYS A 173 2.15 13.87 4.72
CA LYS A 173 1.41 15.08 4.39
C LYS A 173 1.83 15.66 3.05
N ASN A 174 3.13 15.83 2.82
CA ASN A 174 3.67 16.39 1.58
C ASN A 174 3.32 15.56 0.34
N LYS A 175 3.20 14.24 0.48
CA LYS A 175 2.89 13.33 -0.63
C LYS A 175 1.38 13.04 -0.81
N GLY A 176 0.52 13.57 0.07
CA GLY A 176 -0.92 13.32 0.02
C GLY A 176 -1.34 11.94 0.48
N TYR A 177 -0.51 11.25 1.29
CA TYR A 177 -0.78 9.91 1.83
C TYR A 177 -1.46 9.92 3.22
N MET A 178 -2.01 11.05 3.62
CA MET A 178 -2.74 11.18 4.91
C MET A 178 -3.86 10.13 5.13
N PRO A 179 -4.59 9.65 4.09
CA PRO A 179 -5.61 8.62 4.27
C PRO A 179 -5.11 7.33 4.95
N ILE A 180 -3.81 7.01 4.84
CA ILE A 180 -3.23 5.82 5.48
C ILE A 180 -3.40 5.84 6.99
N ILE A 181 -3.32 7.00 7.64
CA ILE A 181 -3.52 7.13 9.08
C ILE A 181 -4.93 6.65 9.45
N PHE A 182 -5.92 7.11 8.69
CA PHE A 182 -7.31 6.69 8.88
C PHE A 182 -7.46 5.18 8.70
N PHE A 183 -6.81 4.57 7.71
CA PHE A 183 -6.90 3.12 7.47
C PHE A 183 -6.29 2.31 8.62
N VAL A 184 -5.15 2.73 9.18
CA VAL A 184 -4.53 2.05 10.32
C VAL A 184 -5.39 2.19 11.59
N VAL A 185 -6.01 3.36 11.82
CA VAL A 185 -6.95 3.56 12.92
C VAL A 185 -8.19 2.69 12.76
N LEU A 186 -8.81 2.68 11.59
CA LEU A 186 -9.96 1.85 11.28
C LEU A 186 -9.67 0.36 11.50
N LEU A 187 -8.54 -0.13 11.00
CA LEU A 187 -8.10 -1.51 11.17
C LEU A 187 -7.92 -1.86 12.66
N SER A 188 -7.36 -0.92 13.44
CA SER A 188 -7.17 -1.11 14.88
C SER A 188 -8.49 -1.23 15.63
N ILE A 189 -9.47 -0.38 15.31
CA ILE A 189 -10.81 -0.42 15.89
C ILE A 189 -11.48 -1.75 15.55
N VAL A 190 -11.46 -2.15 14.29
CA VAL A 190 -12.09 -3.41 13.84
C VAL A 190 -11.42 -4.62 14.49
N ALA A 191 -10.09 -4.63 14.64
CA ALA A 191 -9.39 -5.73 15.32
C ALA A 191 -9.83 -5.87 16.80
N ILE A 192 -10.03 -4.76 17.50
CA ILE A 192 -10.52 -4.75 18.89
C ILE A 192 -11.98 -5.26 18.92
N VAL A 193 -12.85 -4.73 18.06
CA VAL A 193 -14.25 -5.16 17.98
C VAL A 193 -14.36 -6.64 17.63
N GLN A 194 -13.59 -7.11 16.65
CA GLN A 194 -13.57 -8.52 16.25
C GLN A 194 -13.09 -9.45 17.39
N LYS A 195 -12.14 -8.97 18.21
CA LYS A 195 -11.67 -9.73 19.39
C LYS A 195 -12.74 -9.82 20.49
N LEU A 196 -13.51 -8.74 20.69
CA LEU A 196 -14.58 -8.69 21.70
C LEU A 196 -15.85 -9.42 21.20
N TYR A 197 -16.15 -9.34 19.92
CA TYR A 197 -17.35 -9.90 19.29
C TYR A 197 -16.99 -10.77 18.07
N PRO A 198 -16.45 -12.00 18.28
CA PRO A 198 -15.95 -12.86 17.21
C PRO A 198 -17.01 -13.26 16.17
N ASN A 199 -18.29 -13.24 16.58
CA ASN A 199 -19.44 -13.58 15.74
C ASN A 199 -19.75 -12.55 14.65
N LEU A 200 -19.20 -11.35 14.70
CA LEU A 200 -19.48 -10.29 13.72
C LEU A 200 -18.73 -10.46 12.39
N LEU A 201 -17.64 -11.23 12.35
CA LEU A 201 -16.83 -11.53 11.15
C LEU A 201 -16.49 -10.26 10.33
N LEU A 202 -16.04 -9.19 11.00
CA LEU A 202 -15.80 -7.88 10.39
C LEU A 202 -14.44 -7.74 9.69
N ALA A 203 -13.49 -8.64 9.96
CA ALA A 203 -12.09 -8.47 9.53
C ALA A 203 -11.97 -8.36 8.00
N ASN A 204 -12.52 -9.31 7.24
CA ASN A 204 -12.40 -9.31 5.77
C ASN A 204 -13.18 -8.19 5.11
N THR A 205 -14.35 -7.86 5.64
CA THR A 205 -15.10 -6.68 5.18
C THR A 205 -14.29 -5.40 5.37
N CYS A 206 -13.58 -5.27 6.50
CA CYS A 206 -12.67 -4.15 6.75
C CYS A 206 -11.49 -4.17 5.77
N PHE A 207 -10.87 -5.33 5.51
CA PHE A 207 -9.78 -5.46 4.53
C PHE A 207 -10.23 -5.03 3.14
N ALA A 208 -11.40 -5.48 2.69
CA ALA A 208 -11.96 -5.09 1.43
C ALA A 208 -12.28 -3.59 1.37
N LEU A 209 -12.87 -3.02 2.44
CA LEU A 209 -13.16 -1.59 2.54
C LEU A 209 -11.88 -0.76 2.47
N ILE A 210 -10.86 -1.10 3.25
CA ILE A 210 -9.56 -0.42 3.23
C ILE A 210 -8.93 -0.51 1.83
N THR A 211 -8.90 -1.70 1.23
CA THR A 211 -8.33 -1.89 -0.11
C THR A 211 -9.08 -1.05 -1.16
N THR A 212 -10.41 -0.99 -1.07
CA THR A 212 -11.25 -0.16 -1.95
C THR A 212 -10.96 1.33 -1.75
N LEU A 213 -10.93 1.79 -0.50
CA LEU A 213 -10.60 3.19 -0.20
C LEU A 213 -9.18 3.56 -0.61
N MET A 214 -8.22 2.67 -0.46
CA MET A 214 -6.85 2.85 -0.97
C MET A 214 -6.85 3.02 -2.49
N TYR A 215 -7.64 2.24 -3.22
CA TYR A 215 -7.78 2.41 -4.66
C TYR A 215 -8.22 3.82 -5.01
N TYR A 216 -9.30 4.31 -4.42
CA TYR A 216 -9.83 5.64 -4.75
C TYR A 216 -8.97 6.81 -4.28
N THR A 217 -8.28 6.67 -3.15
CA THR A 217 -7.55 7.80 -2.53
C THR A 217 -6.08 7.87 -2.91
N ILE A 218 -5.43 6.72 -3.14
CA ILE A 218 -3.98 6.65 -3.29
C ILE A 218 -3.57 5.97 -4.60
N GLU A 219 -4.17 4.81 -4.89
CA GLU A 219 -3.72 3.90 -5.94
C GLU A 219 -4.47 4.06 -7.27
N ASN A 220 -5.36 5.06 -7.39
CA ASN A 220 -6.06 5.31 -8.64
C ASN A 220 -5.05 5.59 -9.77
N PRO A 221 -5.00 4.74 -10.82
CA PRO A 221 -4.04 4.88 -11.90
C PRO A 221 -4.15 6.24 -12.60
N ASP A 222 -5.36 6.76 -12.80
CA ASP A 222 -5.59 8.03 -13.49
C ASP A 222 -4.97 9.20 -12.72
N ILE A 223 -5.12 9.20 -11.37
CA ILE A 223 -4.53 10.22 -10.50
C ILE A 223 -3.00 10.11 -10.49
N LYS A 224 -2.46 8.89 -10.48
CA LYS A 224 -1.01 8.67 -10.51
C LYS A 224 -0.39 9.12 -11.84
N ILE A 225 -1.00 8.76 -12.95
CA ILE A 225 -0.55 9.17 -14.29
C ILE A 225 -0.64 10.70 -14.43
N ALA A 226 -1.74 11.33 -13.98
CA ALA A 226 -1.89 12.77 -14.02
C ALA A 226 -0.82 13.50 -13.18
N LYS A 227 -0.50 12.99 -11.99
CA LYS A 227 0.59 13.55 -11.15
C LYS A 227 1.96 13.39 -11.80
N GLU A 228 2.24 12.25 -12.40
CA GLU A 228 3.52 11.99 -13.09
C GLU A 228 3.68 12.87 -14.31
N LEU A 229 2.61 13.06 -15.09
CA LEU A 229 2.59 13.97 -16.23
C LEU A 229 2.80 15.43 -15.80
N ALA A 230 2.12 15.87 -14.73
CA ALA A 230 2.30 17.22 -14.21
C ALA A 230 3.73 17.46 -13.71
N PHE A 231 4.34 16.47 -13.03
CA PHE A 231 5.72 16.53 -12.58
C PHE A 231 6.71 16.56 -13.74
N SER A 232 6.52 15.73 -14.77
CA SER A 232 7.32 15.71 -15.98
C SER A 232 7.26 17.03 -16.74
N LYS A 233 6.06 17.64 -16.83
CA LYS A 233 5.87 18.97 -17.43
C LYS A 233 6.65 20.05 -16.65
N MET A 234 6.57 20.05 -15.33
CA MET A 234 7.29 21.00 -14.49
C MET A 234 8.82 20.91 -14.68
N ILE A 235 9.38 19.69 -14.74
CA ILE A 235 10.82 19.47 -15.01
C ILE A 235 11.20 19.96 -16.39
N ALA A 236 10.37 19.74 -17.41
CA ALA A 236 10.62 20.19 -18.76
C ALA A 236 10.62 21.73 -18.85
N GLU A 237 9.69 22.40 -18.17
CA GLU A 237 9.62 23.85 -18.08
C GLU A 237 10.85 24.42 -17.37
N GLU A 238 11.25 23.87 -16.23
CA GLU A 238 12.45 24.30 -15.49
C GLU A 238 13.74 24.12 -16.32
N SER A 239 13.85 23.01 -17.05
CA SER A 239 14.98 22.75 -17.96
C SER A 239 15.01 23.74 -19.10
N ARG A 240 13.86 24.08 -19.69
CA ARG A 240 13.74 25.07 -20.74
C ARG A 240 14.18 26.46 -20.24
N ASP A 241 13.71 26.87 -19.06
CA ASP A 241 14.03 28.18 -18.49
C ASP A 241 15.53 28.30 -18.15
N ARG A 242 16.16 27.24 -17.67
CA ARG A 242 17.62 27.18 -17.47
C ARG A 242 18.37 27.36 -18.81
N THR A 243 17.92 26.65 -19.86
CA THR A 243 18.53 26.75 -21.19
C THR A 243 18.40 28.17 -21.77
N LEU A 244 17.22 28.80 -21.61
CA LEU A 244 17.00 30.17 -22.05
C LEU A 244 17.90 31.18 -21.32
N ASN A 245 18.06 31.03 -20.00
CA ASN A 245 18.97 31.87 -19.21
C ASN A 245 20.42 31.71 -19.70
N THR A 246 20.89 30.48 -19.90
CA THR A 246 22.23 30.24 -20.42
C THR A 246 22.43 30.84 -21.83
N LEU A 247 21.43 30.72 -22.70
CA LEU A 247 21.47 31.36 -24.03
C LEU A 247 21.55 32.87 -23.96
N ASN A 248 20.79 33.48 -23.05
CA ASN A 248 20.86 34.95 -22.83
C ASN A 248 22.24 35.38 -22.32
N GLU A 249 22.82 34.66 -21.35
CA GLU A 249 24.18 34.93 -20.86
C GLU A 249 25.22 34.82 -21.99
N ILE A 250 25.18 33.77 -22.80
CA ILE A 250 26.08 33.61 -23.96
C ILE A 250 25.88 34.77 -24.98
N SER A 251 24.63 35.15 -25.25
CA SER A 251 24.31 36.27 -26.15
C SER A 251 24.89 37.59 -25.66
N ASP A 252 24.80 37.86 -24.35
CA ASP A 252 25.35 39.09 -23.77
C ASP A 252 26.89 39.09 -23.74
N GLU A 253 27.53 37.92 -23.48
CA GLU A 253 28.98 37.78 -23.60
C GLU A 253 29.47 37.99 -25.04
N LEU A 254 28.75 37.44 -26.05
CA LEU A 254 29.05 37.67 -27.45
C LEU A 254 28.92 39.15 -27.82
N LYS A 255 27.83 39.85 -27.42
CA LYS A 255 27.68 41.29 -27.64
C LYS A 255 28.84 42.08 -27.05
N ASN A 256 29.22 41.78 -25.81
CA ASN A 256 30.34 42.45 -25.13
C ASN A 256 31.67 42.19 -25.86
N SER A 257 31.90 40.97 -26.35
CA SER A 257 33.10 40.62 -27.10
C SER A 257 33.17 41.34 -28.44
N PHE A 258 32.02 41.40 -29.17
CA PHE A 258 31.94 42.16 -30.43
C PHE A 258 32.16 43.66 -30.21
N SER A 259 31.60 44.27 -29.16
CA SER A 259 31.81 45.68 -28.85
C SER A 259 33.28 45.99 -28.53
N LYS A 260 33.97 45.10 -27.83
CA LYS A 260 35.43 45.23 -27.56
C LYS A 260 36.25 45.10 -28.84
N LEU A 261 35.94 44.17 -29.73
CA LEU A 261 36.62 44.02 -31.02
C LEU A 261 36.44 45.27 -31.92
N GLN A 262 35.24 45.83 -31.93
CA GLN A 262 34.91 47.06 -32.67
C GLN A 262 35.71 48.27 -32.14
N THR A 263 35.82 48.44 -30.82
CA THR A 263 36.66 49.47 -30.19
C THR A 263 38.15 49.28 -30.44
N PHE A 264 38.64 48.04 -30.47
CA PHE A 264 40.03 47.74 -30.84
C PHE A 264 40.30 48.03 -32.34
N GLY A 265 39.36 47.69 -33.21
CA GLY A 265 39.42 48.00 -34.65
C GLY A 265 39.53 49.51 -34.94
N TYR A 266 38.67 50.32 -34.30
CA TYR A 266 38.72 51.78 -34.41
C TYR A 266 40.01 52.39 -33.88
N LYS A 267 40.53 51.91 -32.71
CA LYS A 267 41.81 52.37 -32.19
C LYS A 267 42.98 52.07 -33.13
N LYS A 268 42.98 50.93 -33.81
CA LYS A 268 44.02 50.55 -34.75
C LYS A 268 43.98 51.36 -36.03
N LEU A 269 42.81 51.85 -36.45
CA LEU A 269 42.65 52.71 -37.57
C LEU A 269 43.15 54.13 -37.30
N ILE A 270 42.88 54.69 -36.07
CA ILE A 270 43.31 56.04 -35.68
C ILE A 270 44.85 56.12 -35.47
N ILE A 271 45.54 55.06 -35.12
CA ILE A 271 46.99 54.97 -34.95
C ILE A 271 47.72 54.89 -36.32
N LYS A 272 46.99 54.61 -37.41
CA LYS A 272 47.56 54.47 -38.76
C LYS A 272 47.40 55.72 -39.66
N ILE A 273 46.76 56.80 -39.17
CA ILE A 273 46.66 58.15 -39.75
C ILE A 273 47.64 59.05 -39.03
#